data_017642bed1631c7a9232f3a3f1f7739e
#
_entry.id   017642bed1631c7a9232f3a3f1f7739e
#
_cell.length_a   1.000
_cell.length_b   1.000
_cell.length_c   1.000
_cell.angle_alpha   90.00
_cell.angle_beta   90.00
_cell.angle_gamma   90.00
#
_symmetry.space_group_name_H-M   'P 1'
#
loop_
_entity.id
_entity.type
_entity.pdbx_description
1 polymer ?
#
loop_
_entity_poly.entity_id
_entity_poly.type
_entity_poly.pdbx_seq_one_letter_code
_entity_poly.pdbx_strand_id
1 'polypeptide(L)'
;MSDTATQTQLENKPGSFCWIELMTTDGPGAKKFYTELFGWAANDTPIGPDQVYTIYTLNGKNVGASFQKDESMKQVPTNWASYICVTSADETAAKAKSLGGTVVQPPFDVMEHGRMAVIADPTGGHFCLWQPKQHKGVGVKGEVGSLCWNELLTNDTEKAKDFYTKLFGWKSKTDSGATPYTEWINGEEHIGGMMQIQPNMGPMPPNWGIYIAVDDCDGTVAKATSLGARTYVPPTDIPNVGRFAVLADPQGAVFNVIKLNLQHHG
;
A
#
# COMPACT_ATOMS: atom_id res chain seq x y z
N MET A 1 -23.70 22.57 24.76
CA MET A 1 -23.68 21.10 24.69
C MET A 1 -22.99 20.78 23.38
N SER A 2 -21.70 20.44 23.46
CA SER A 2 -20.89 20.11 22.28
C SER A 2 -21.15 18.65 21.92
N ASP A 3 -21.86 18.43 20.82
CA ASP A 3 -21.98 17.12 20.18
C ASP A 3 -20.57 16.68 19.74
N THR A 4 -19.93 15.89 20.56
CA THR A 4 -18.76 15.10 20.16
C THR A 4 -19.32 13.94 19.32
N ALA A 5 -19.49 14.18 18.03
CA ALA A 5 -19.73 13.10 17.08
C ALA A 5 -18.53 12.13 17.22
N THR A 6 -18.78 10.97 17.79
CA THR A 6 -17.84 9.86 17.84
C THR A 6 -17.57 9.46 16.40
N GLN A 7 -16.47 9.94 15.81
CA GLN A 7 -16.05 9.51 14.48
C GLN A 7 -15.81 7.99 14.58
N THR A 8 -16.67 7.24 13.91
CA THR A 8 -16.50 5.78 13.80
C THR A 8 -15.18 5.53 13.11
N GLN A 9 -14.18 5.01 13.87
CA GLN A 9 -12.88 4.65 13.32
C GLN A 9 -13.08 3.48 12.34
N LEU A 10 -12.44 3.56 11.17
CA LEU A 10 -12.47 2.47 10.20
C LEU A 10 -11.94 1.19 10.84
N GLU A 11 -12.72 0.12 10.84
CA GLU A 11 -12.30 -1.18 11.33
C GLU A 11 -11.59 -1.95 10.20
N ASN A 12 -10.27 -2.12 10.32
CA ASN A 12 -9.49 -2.91 9.39
C ASN A 12 -9.59 -4.40 9.78
N LYS A 13 -10.42 -5.15 9.04
CA LYS A 13 -10.64 -6.59 9.27
C LYS A 13 -9.40 -7.42 8.96
N PRO A 14 -9.19 -8.57 9.63
CA PRO A 14 -8.15 -9.52 9.23
C PRO A 14 -8.25 -9.89 7.75
N GLY A 15 -7.10 -9.95 7.07
CA GLY A 15 -7.01 -10.17 5.64
C GLY A 15 -7.18 -8.91 4.78
N SER A 16 -7.45 -7.74 5.36
CA SER A 16 -7.55 -6.49 4.59
C SER A 16 -6.24 -5.70 4.65
N PHE A 17 -5.93 -4.95 3.60
CA PHE A 17 -4.84 -3.97 3.65
C PHE A 17 -5.20 -2.88 4.64
N CYS A 18 -4.34 -2.67 5.63
CA CYS A 18 -4.65 -1.81 6.77
C CYS A 18 -3.68 -0.64 6.96
N TRP A 19 -2.54 -0.64 6.28
CA TRP A 19 -1.54 0.42 6.38
C TRP A 19 -0.67 0.48 5.15
N ILE A 20 -0.12 1.65 4.88
CA ILE A 20 0.95 1.86 3.91
C ILE A 20 2.06 2.67 4.56
N GLU A 21 3.30 2.30 4.28
CA GLU A 21 4.47 2.92 4.89
C GLU A 21 5.59 3.12 3.88
N LEU A 22 6.07 4.34 3.78
CA LEU A 22 7.17 4.71 2.91
C LEU A 22 8.51 4.57 3.64
N MET A 23 9.38 3.74 3.10
CA MET A 23 10.81 3.74 3.42
C MET A 23 11.55 4.59 2.40
N THR A 24 12.18 5.68 2.84
CA THR A 24 12.81 6.66 1.94
C THR A 24 14.26 6.95 2.31
N THR A 25 15.01 7.50 1.37
CA THR A 25 16.39 8.00 1.61
C THR A 25 16.41 9.44 2.13
N ASP A 26 15.28 10.17 2.00
CA ASP A 26 15.16 11.57 2.42
C ASP A 26 13.76 11.77 3.04
N GLY A 27 13.67 11.65 4.36
CA GLY A 27 12.42 11.81 5.12
C GLY A 27 11.81 13.21 4.98
N PRO A 28 12.56 14.28 5.21
CA PRO A 28 12.07 15.66 5.03
C PRO A 28 11.60 15.95 3.60
N GLY A 29 12.34 15.49 2.58
CA GLY A 29 11.95 15.65 1.18
C GLY A 29 10.67 14.90 0.82
N ALA A 30 10.55 13.66 1.27
CA ALA A 30 9.32 12.88 1.08
C ALA A 30 8.12 13.51 1.80
N LYS A 31 8.30 13.94 3.05
CA LYS A 31 7.25 14.66 3.79
C LYS A 31 6.76 15.87 3.03
N LYS A 32 7.68 16.73 2.56
CA LYS A 32 7.32 17.89 1.76
C LYS A 32 6.55 17.50 0.51
N PHE A 33 7.04 16.52 -0.25
CA PHE A 33 6.43 16.06 -1.49
C PHE A 33 4.97 15.60 -1.28
N TYR A 34 4.73 14.66 -0.35
CA TYR A 34 3.40 14.08 -0.16
C TYR A 34 2.41 15.05 0.51
N THR A 35 2.85 15.89 1.43
CA THR A 35 1.99 16.93 2.01
C THR A 35 1.57 17.97 0.96
N GLU A 36 2.47 18.40 0.09
CA GLU A 36 2.14 19.30 -0.99
C GLU A 36 1.27 18.63 -2.06
N LEU A 37 1.56 17.37 -2.43
CA LEU A 37 0.84 16.67 -3.49
C LEU A 37 -0.62 16.39 -3.11
N PHE A 38 -0.84 15.75 -1.96
CA PHE A 38 -2.16 15.26 -1.54
C PHE A 38 -2.86 16.15 -0.50
N GLY A 39 -2.20 17.20 -0.01
CA GLY A 39 -2.75 18.03 1.06
C GLY A 39 -2.78 17.34 2.42
N TRP A 40 -1.97 16.29 2.62
CA TRP A 40 -1.89 15.60 3.89
C TRP A 40 -1.27 16.49 4.97
N ALA A 41 -1.77 16.40 6.20
CA ALA A 41 -1.05 16.87 7.37
C ALA A 41 -0.03 15.82 7.81
N ALA A 42 1.07 16.25 8.44
CA ALA A 42 2.15 15.39 8.88
C ALA A 42 2.40 15.57 10.38
N ASN A 43 2.46 14.46 11.10
CA ASN A 43 2.75 14.41 12.54
C ASN A 43 4.04 13.62 12.76
N ASP A 44 5.08 14.30 13.21
CA ASP A 44 6.39 13.71 13.46
C ASP A 44 6.50 13.16 14.87
N THR A 45 7.01 11.94 14.97
CA THR A 45 7.34 11.29 16.25
C THR A 45 8.80 10.86 16.21
N PRO A 46 9.67 11.34 17.10
CA PRO A 46 11.02 10.83 17.23
C PRO A 46 11.01 9.36 17.62
N ILE A 47 11.77 8.52 16.90
CA ILE A 47 11.91 7.07 17.14
C ILE A 47 13.34 6.66 17.48
N GLY A 48 14.27 7.60 17.49
CA GLY A 48 15.67 7.40 17.81
C GLY A 48 16.47 8.70 17.65
N PRO A 49 17.77 8.69 17.92
CA PRO A 49 18.65 9.80 17.57
C PRO A 49 18.57 10.05 16.06
N ASP A 50 18.22 11.27 15.66
CA ASP A 50 18.11 11.70 14.26
C ASP A 50 17.13 10.89 13.40
N GLN A 51 16.25 10.10 14.01
CA GLN A 51 15.22 9.33 13.33
C GLN A 51 13.81 9.81 13.68
N VAL A 52 13.01 10.04 12.66
CA VAL A 52 11.64 10.52 12.78
C VAL A 52 10.70 9.58 12.01
N TYR A 53 9.63 9.18 12.67
CA TYR A 53 8.50 8.51 12.05
C TYR A 53 7.39 9.55 11.82
N THR A 54 7.04 9.77 10.56
CA THR A 54 6.04 10.76 10.17
C THR A 54 4.72 10.05 9.83
N ILE A 55 3.67 10.29 10.61
CA ILE A 55 2.31 9.82 10.31
C ILE A 55 1.60 10.90 9.48
N TYR A 56 1.07 10.51 8.33
CA TYR A 56 0.24 11.35 7.49
C TYR A 56 -1.23 11.22 7.82
N THR A 57 -1.93 12.35 7.81
CA THR A 57 -3.38 12.39 8.08
C THR A 57 -4.11 13.20 7.00
N LEU A 58 -5.33 12.76 6.69
CA LEU A 58 -6.29 13.46 5.84
C LEU A 58 -7.52 13.76 6.69
N ASN A 59 -7.86 15.03 6.88
CA ASN A 59 -8.97 15.46 7.74
C ASN A 59 -8.92 14.83 9.15
N GLY A 60 -7.70 14.74 9.72
CA GLY A 60 -7.46 14.15 11.04
C GLY A 60 -7.47 12.61 11.10
N LYS A 61 -7.71 11.92 9.98
CA LYS A 61 -7.68 10.45 9.90
C LYS A 61 -6.35 9.97 9.31
N ASN A 62 -5.74 8.95 9.89
CA ASN A 62 -4.49 8.38 9.41
C ASN A 62 -4.64 7.81 7.98
N VAL A 63 -3.69 8.11 7.10
CA VAL A 63 -3.65 7.60 5.71
C VAL A 63 -2.39 6.79 5.39
N GLY A 64 -1.32 6.93 6.17
CA GLY A 64 -0.06 6.23 5.99
C GLY A 64 1.05 6.89 6.79
N ALA A 65 2.28 6.41 6.60
CA ALA A 65 3.45 6.97 7.26
C ALA A 65 4.69 6.95 6.37
N SER A 66 5.74 7.63 6.82
CA SER A 66 7.08 7.51 6.26
C SER A 66 8.16 7.55 7.33
N PHE A 67 9.29 6.93 7.03
CA PHE A 67 10.51 7.09 7.80
C PHE A 67 11.74 7.06 6.89
N GLN A 68 12.81 7.69 7.35
CA GLN A 68 14.07 7.64 6.64
C GLN A 68 14.83 6.36 7.00
N LYS A 69 15.31 5.65 5.97
CA LYS A 69 16.13 4.45 6.13
C LYS A 69 17.46 4.81 6.81
N ASP A 70 17.89 3.97 7.72
CA ASP A 70 19.24 4.03 8.29
C ASP A 70 20.25 3.21 7.43
N GLU A 71 21.50 3.18 7.85
CA GLU A 71 22.57 2.45 7.17
C GLU A 71 22.31 0.92 7.08
N SER A 72 21.59 0.34 8.07
CA SER A 72 21.26 -1.09 8.05
C SER A 72 20.27 -1.45 6.92
N MET A 73 19.46 -0.48 6.48
CA MET A 73 18.45 -0.60 5.43
C MET A 73 18.95 -0.10 4.07
N LYS A 74 20.22 0.23 3.93
CA LYS A 74 20.80 0.84 2.71
C LYS A 74 20.52 0.04 1.44
N GLN A 75 20.48 -1.29 1.55
CA GLN A 75 20.21 -2.20 0.41
C GLN A 75 18.72 -2.36 0.10
N VAL A 76 17.83 -1.93 0.99
CA VAL A 76 16.37 -1.99 0.76
C VAL A 76 16.01 -0.85 -0.20
N PRO A 77 15.32 -1.11 -1.31
CA PRO A 77 14.84 -0.05 -2.20
C PRO A 77 13.94 0.94 -1.48
N THR A 78 13.97 2.21 -1.91
CA THR A 78 12.94 3.19 -1.51
C THR A 78 11.61 2.73 -2.09
N ASN A 79 10.61 2.49 -1.22
CA ASN A 79 9.32 1.95 -1.64
C ASN A 79 8.21 2.20 -0.62
N TRP A 80 6.98 2.14 -1.09
CA TRP A 80 5.80 2.02 -0.27
C TRP A 80 5.53 0.55 0.06
N ALA A 81 5.56 0.19 1.33
CA ALA A 81 5.20 -1.14 1.81
C ALA A 81 3.69 -1.22 2.10
N SER A 82 3.07 -2.33 1.70
CA SER A 82 1.67 -2.63 1.99
C SER A 82 1.57 -3.56 3.18
N TYR A 83 0.71 -3.24 4.13
CA TYR A 83 0.48 -4.02 5.35
C TYR A 83 -0.90 -4.66 5.32
N ILE A 84 -0.95 -5.95 5.64
CA ILE A 84 -2.18 -6.74 5.74
C ILE A 84 -2.47 -7.02 7.21
N CYS A 85 -3.67 -6.66 7.67
CA CYS A 85 -4.15 -6.91 9.03
C CYS A 85 -4.28 -8.41 9.28
N VAL A 86 -3.80 -8.87 10.44
CA VAL A 86 -3.89 -10.27 10.86
C VAL A 86 -4.23 -10.38 12.33
N THR A 87 -4.82 -11.49 12.75
CA THR A 87 -5.11 -11.79 14.17
C THR A 87 -3.86 -12.22 14.92
N SER A 88 -2.91 -12.89 14.24
CA SER A 88 -1.63 -13.33 14.80
C SER A 88 -0.55 -13.22 13.74
N ALA A 89 0.43 -12.35 13.98
CA ALA A 89 1.58 -12.21 13.09
C ALA A 89 2.46 -13.47 13.08
N ASP A 90 2.60 -14.13 14.24
CA ASP A 90 3.41 -15.34 14.39
C ASP A 90 2.82 -16.52 13.61
N GLU A 91 1.53 -16.81 13.83
CA GLU A 91 0.85 -17.91 13.14
C GLU A 91 0.78 -17.67 11.62
N THR A 92 0.51 -16.42 11.21
CA THR A 92 0.43 -16.08 9.78
C THR A 92 1.80 -16.17 9.12
N ALA A 93 2.88 -15.73 9.78
CA ALA A 93 4.24 -15.87 9.28
C ALA A 93 4.66 -17.34 9.15
N ALA A 94 4.34 -18.17 10.16
CA ALA A 94 4.58 -19.62 10.11
C ALA A 94 3.81 -20.28 8.96
N LYS A 95 2.56 -19.91 8.76
CA LYS A 95 1.71 -20.40 7.67
C LYS A 95 2.25 -19.95 6.31
N ALA A 96 2.66 -18.67 6.16
CA ALA A 96 3.28 -18.18 4.93
C ALA A 96 4.52 -19.01 4.56
N LYS A 97 5.38 -19.30 5.53
CA LYS A 97 6.57 -20.16 5.33
C LYS A 97 6.18 -21.58 4.88
N SER A 98 5.16 -22.18 5.46
CA SER A 98 4.70 -23.51 5.08
C SER A 98 4.10 -23.56 3.67
N LEU A 99 3.63 -22.43 3.16
CA LEU A 99 3.08 -22.24 1.80
C LEU A 99 4.14 -21.84 0.77
N GLY A 100 5.43 -21.85 1.15
CA GLY A 100 6.54 -21.52 0.24
C GLY A 100 6.93 -20.05 0.22
N GLY A 101 6.35 -19.20 1.06
CA GLY A 101 6.82 -17.84 1.28
C GLY A 101 8.10 -17.78 2.12
N THR A 102 8.78 -16.66 2.08
CA THR A 102 9.97 -16.40 2.89
C THR A 102 9.65 -15.39 3.99
N VAL A 103 9.97 -15.73 5.24
CA VAL A 103 9.93 -14.78 6.36
C VAL A 103 11.21 -13.96 6.30
N VAL A 104 11.10 -12.76 5.75
CA VAL A 104 12.23 -11.82 5.55
C VAL A 104 12.61 -11.19 6.89
N GLN A 105 11.63 -10.72 7.64
CA GLN A 105 11.76 -10.25 9.00
C GLN A 105 10.80 -11.03 9.90
N PRO A 106 11.32 -11.80 10.87
CA PRO A 106 10.47 -12.52 11.83
C PRO A 106 9.55 -11.58 12.61
N PRO A 107 8.41 -12.09 13.13
CA PRO A 107 7.50 -11.28 13.94
C PRO A 107 8.17 -10.61 15.13
N PHE A 108 7.97 -9.29 15.26
CA PHE A 108 8.47 -8.48 16.38
C PHE A 108 7.46 -7.41 16.80
N ASP A 109 7.52 -6.99 18.05
CA ASP A 109 6.65 -5.95 18.57
C ASP A 109 7.16 -4.56 18.17
N VAL A 110 6.25 -3.73 17.65
CA VAL A 110 6.48 -2.31 17.43
C VAL A 110 5.92 -1.57 18.64
N MET A 111 6.68 -1.56 19.71
CA MET A 111 6.27 -1.02 21.01
C MET A 111 4.84 -1.47 21.40
N GLU A 112 4.00 -0.53 21.82
CA GLU A 112 2.58 -0.77 22.16
C GLU A 112 1.65 -0.66 20.94
N HIS A 113 2.19 -0.39 19.74
CA HIS A 113 1.39 -0.11 18.55
C HIS A 113 0.84 -1.38 17.89
N GLY A 114 1.63 -2.42 17.83
CA GLY A 114 1.26 -3.68 17.20
C GLY A 114 2.43 -4.65 17.09
N ARG A 115 2.21 -5.74 16.37
CA ARG A 115 3.22 -6.74 16.05
C ARG A 115 3.27 -6.95 14.55
N MET A 116 4.46 -6.92 13.95
CA MET A 116 4.62 -7.01 12.51
C MET A 116 5.63 -8.09 12.10
N ALA A 117 5.53 -8.50 10.84
CA ALA A 117 6.53 -9.31 10.16
C ALA A 117 6.64 -8.85 8.72
N VAL A 118 7.76 -9.11 8.06
CA VAL A 118 7.92 -8.89 6.62
C VAL A 118 8.02 -10.23 5.92
N ILE A 119 7.18 -10.42 4.91
CA ILE A 119 7.06 -11.66 4.14
C ILE A 119 7.34 -11.36 2.66
N ALA A 120 8.07 -12.26 2.01
CA ALA A 120 8.06 -12.36 0.55
C ALA A 120 7.20 -13.56 0.16
N ASP A 121 6.27 -13.36 -0.76
CA ASP A 121 5.50 -14.46 -1.35
C ASP A 121 6.39 -15.38 -2.21
N PRO A 122 5.91 -16.55 -2.66
CA PRO A 122 6.73 -17.47 -3.44
C PRO A 122 7.17 -16.93 -4.82
N THR A 123 6.63 -15.80 -5.25
CA THR A 123 7.03 -15.13 -6.50
C THR A 123 8.04 -14.00 -6.27
N GLY A 124 8.22 -13.59 -5.01
CA GLY A 124 9.12 -12.51 -4.57
C GLY A 124 8.43 -11.20 -4.23
N GLY A 125 7.10 -11.13 -4.27
CA GLY A 125 6.34 -9.96 -3.84
C GLY A 125 6.40 -9.77 -2.33
N HIS A 126 6.87 -8.61 -1.86
CA HIS A 126 7.01 -8.31 -0.45
C HIS A 126 5.76 -7.62 0.10
N PHE A 127 5.34 -8.02 1.30
CA PHE A 127 4.28 -7.39 2.06
C PHE A 127 4.54 -7.53 3.57
N CYS A 128 3.89 -6.70 4.37
CA CYS A 128 3.99 -6.74 5.81
C CYS A 128 2.72 -7.32 6.42
N LEU A 129 2.88 -8.10 7.48
CA LEU A 129 1.80 -8.51 8.38
C LEU A 129 1.70 -7.48 9.50
N TRP A 130 0.47 -7.12 9.86
CA TRP A 130 0.19 -6.24 10.99
C TRP A 130 -0.84 -6.85 11.92
N GLN A 131 -0.43 -7.17 13.14
CA GLN A 131 -1.32 -7.53 14.24
C GLN A 131 -1.53 -6.29 15.09
N PRO A 132 -2.69 -5.62 15.00
CA PRO A 132 -2.90 -4.33 15.64
C PRO A 132 -3.05 -4.46 17.16
N LYS A 133 -2.39 -3.55 17.88
CA LYS A 133 -2.65 -3.26 19.29
C LYS A 133 -3.28 -1.87 19.40
N GLN A 134 -2.52 -0.83 19.76
CA GLN A 134 -3.02 0.56 19.80
C GLN A 134 -3.21 1.15 18.41
N HIS A 135 -2.30 0.87 17.47
CA HIS A 135 -2.39 1.36 16.09
C HIS A 135 -3.26 0.44 15.23
N LYS A 136 -4.44 0.93 14.88
CA LYS A 136 -5.47 0.16 14.13
C LYS A 136 -5.32 0.24 12.62
N GLY A 137 -4.34 0.98 12.11
CA GLY A 137 -4.12 1.19 10.67
C GLY A 137 -4.69 2.52 10.17
N VAL A 138 -5.02 2.57 8.86
CA VAL A 138 -5.61 3.76 8.25
C VAL A 138 -7.01 4.04 8.82
N GLY A 139 -7.31 5.32 8.97
CA GLY A 139 -8.62 5.79 9.43
C GLY A 139 -9.60 6.10 8.31
N VAL A 140 -9.14 6.03 7.05
CA VAL A 140 -9.93 6.32 5.85
C VAL A 140 -9.37 5.56 4.65
N LYS A 141 -10.26 5.05 3.78
CA LYS A 141 -9.95 4.41 2.50
C LYS A 141 -10.98 4.81 1.46
N GLY A 142 -10.56 4.86 0.19
CA GLY A 142 -11.44 5.11 -0.94
C GLY A 142 -11.88 6.56 -1.12
N GLU A 143 -11.63 7.43 -0.14
CA GLU A 143 -11.85 8.86 -0.29
C GLU A 143 -10.69 9.50 -1.08
N VAL A 144 -10.96 10.61 -1.78
CA VAL A 144 -9.92 11.39 -2.47
C VAL A 144 -8.79 11.75 -1.50
N GLY A 145 -7.56 11.47 -1.89
CA GLY A 145 -6.36 11.63 -1.07
C GLY A 145 -6.07 10.44 -0.15
N SER A 146 -6.77 9.31 -0.26
CA SER A 146 -6.51 8.12 0.57
C SER A 146 -6.23 6.86 -0.27
N LEU A 147 -5.70 5.82 0.39
CA LEU A 147 -5.51 4.50 -0.21
C LEU A 147 -6.85 3.97 -0.71
N CYS A 148 -6.90 3.55 -1.98
CA CYS A 148 -8.11 2.96 -2.56
C CYS A 148 -7.88 1.56 -3.15
N TRP A 149 -6.65 1.18 -3.45
CA TRP A 149 -6.33 -0.12 -4.03
C TRP A 149 -4.90 -0.55 -3.75
N ASN A 150 -4.67 -1.87 -3.70
CA ASN A 150 -3.35 -2.47 -3.67
C ASN A 150 -3.27 -3.48 -4.82
N GLU A 151 -2.20 -3.46 -5.60
CA GLU A 151 -2.04 -4.30 -6.77
C GLU A 151 -0.74 -5.07 -6.74
N LEU A 152 -0.82 -6.39 -6.88
CA LEU A 152 0.34 -7.24 -7.06
C LEU A 152 0.71 -7.35 -8.54
N LEU A 153 1.90 -6.90 -8.88
CA LEU A 153 2.55 -7.26 -10.12
C LEU A 153 3.45 -8.47 -9.89
N THR A 154 3.26 -9.55 -10.63
CA THR A 154 3.99 -10.80 -10.42
C THR A 154 4.37 -11.49 -11.72
N ASN A 155 5.38 -12.35 -11.67
CA ASN A 155 5.81 -13.19 -12.80
C ASN A 155 5.00 -14.49 -12.92
N ASP A 156 4.24 -14.87 -11.86
CA ASP A 156 3.49 -16.12 -11.80
C ASP A 156 2.20 -15.93 -11.01
N THR A 157 1.14 -15.55 -11.73
CA THR A 157 -0.17 -15.24 -11.13
C THR A 157 -0.83 -16.46 -10.50
N GLU A 158 -0.64 -17.68 -11.05
CA GLU A 158 -1.23 -18.88 -10.48
C GLU A 158 -0.57 -19.25 -9.16
N LYS A 159 0.75 -19.15 -9.07
CA LYS A 159 1.50 -19.40 -7.84
C LYS A 159 1.16 -18.38 -6.75
N ALA A 160 1.06 -17.11 -7.12
CA ALA A 160 0.62 -16.06 -6.20
C ALA A 160 -0.83 -16.29 -5.74
N LYS A 161 -1.74 -16.65 -6.66
CA LYS A 161 -3.13 -16.95 -6.34
C LYS A 161 -3.24 -18.09 -5.33
N ASP A 162 -2.55 -19.19 -5.57
CA ASP A 162 -2.54 -20.34 -4.65
C ASP A 162 -2.03 -19.94 -3.25
N PHE A 163 -0.99 -19.12 -3.19
CA PHE A 163 -0.43 -18.64 -1.92
C PHE A 163 -1.40 -17.75 -1.15
N TYR A 164 -1.90 -16.67 -1.74
CA TYR A 164 -2.74 -15.69 -1.03
C TYR A 164 -4.11 -16.24 -0.65
N THR A 165 -4.72 -17.07 -1.51
CA THR A 165 -6.00 -17.73 -1.17
C THR A 165 -5.85 -18.69 0.01
N LYS A 166 -4.76 -19.45 0.07
CA LYS A 166 -4.47 -20.33 1.21
C LYS A 166 -4.07 -19.56 2.46
N LEU A 167 -3.25 -18.50 2.32
CA LEU A 167 -2.73 -17.75 3.46
C LEU A 167 -3.84 -17.00 4.19
N PHE A 168 -4.61 -16.19 3.47
CA PHE A 168 -5.61 -15.28 4.03
C PHE A 168 -7.06 -15.75 3.86
N GLY A 169 -7.30 -16.82 3.08
CA GLY A 169 -8.66 -17.23 2.74
C GLY A 169 -9.34 -16.33 1.71
N TRP A 170 -8.58 -15.52 0.98
CA TRP A 170 -9.14 -14.65 -0.06
C TRP A 170 -9.78 -15.46 -1.17
N LYS A 171 -10.86 -14.94 -1.71
CA LYS A 171 -11.38 -15.38 -3.00
C LYS A 171 -10.70 -14.56 -4.11
N SER A 172 -10.69 -15.11 -5.32
CA SER A 172 -10.15 -14.45 -6.50
C SER A 172 -11.12 -14.52 -7.65
N LYS A 173 -11.24 -13.43 -8.41
CA LYS A 173 -12.02 -13.37 -9.64
C LYS A 173 -11.10 -12.86 -10.74
N THR A 174 -10.83 -13.69 -11.73
CA THR A 174 -9.97 -13.35 -12.87
C THR A 174 -10.86 -13.12 -14.10
N ASP A 175 -10.66 -12.01 -14.78
CA ASP A 175 -11.31 -11.75 -16.06
C ASP A 175 -10.65 -12.55 -17.18
N SER A 176 -11.32 -12.59 -18.35
CA SER A 176 -10.87 -13.31 -19.56
C SER A 176 -10.31 -12.36 -20.62
N GLY A 177 -9.89 -11.15 -20.24
CA GLY A 177 -9.33 -10.16 -21.16
C GLY A 177 -8.01 -10.59 -21.79
N ALA A 178 -7.53 -9.81 -22.76
CA ALA A 178 -6.22 -10.02 -23.41
C ALA A 178 -5.05 -9.94 -22.42
N THR A 179 -5.20 -9.16 -21.37
CA THR A 179 -4.30 -9.10 -20.20
C THR A 179 -5.15 -9.44 -18.98
N PRO A 180 -5.21 -10.72 -18.57
CA PRO A 180 -6.05 -11.13 -17.45
C PRO A 180 -5.71 -10.36 -16.17
N TYR A 181 -6.74 -9.85 -15.51
CA TYR A 181 -6.66 -9.17 -14.23
C TYR A 181 -7.41 -9.98 -13.18
N THR A 182 -6.79 -10.16 -12.02
CA THR A 182 -7.40 -10.88 -10.89
C THR A 182 -7.75 -9.90 -9.79
N GLU A 183 -9.00 -9.86 -9.38
CA GLU A 183 -9.45 -9.15 -8.19
C GLU A 183 -9.38 -10.05 -6.97
N TRP A 184 -8.87 -9.51 -5.86
CA TRP A 184 -8.85 -10.15 -4.56
C TRP A 184 -10.07 -9.74 -3.74
N ILE A 185 -10.73 -10.73 -3.14
CA ILE A 185 -11.97 -10.53 -2.37
C ILE A 185 -11.78 -11.13 -0.97
N ASN A 186 -11.96 -10.31 0.05
CA ASN A 186 -11.97 -10.71 1.47
C ASN A 186 -13.39 -10.61 2.04
N GLY A 187 -14.04 -11.75 2.26
CA GLY A 187 -15.48 -11.79 2.53
C GLY A 187 -16.28 -11.37 1.30
N GLU A 188 -16.84 -10.15 1.35
CA GLU A 188 -17.59 -9.53 0.23
C GLU A 188 -16.86 -8.29 -0.33
N GLU A 189 -15.75 -7.88 0.30
CA GLU A 189 -15.02 -6.66 -0.08
C GLU A 189 -13.96 -6.97 -1.15
N HIS A 190 -13.95 -6.20 -2.23
CA HIS A 190 -12.86 -6.16 -3.19
C HIS A 190 -11.73 -5.34 -2.59
N ILE A 191 -10.60 -5.98 -2.29
CA ILE A 191 -9.52 -5.40 -1.47
C ILE A 191 -8.27 -5.07 -2.26
N GLY A 192 -8.16 -5.53 -3.50
CA GLY A 192 -6.97 -5.34 -4.32
C GLY A 192 -7.01 -6.17 -5.59
N GLY A 193 -5.93 -6.14 -6.33
CA GLY A 193 -5.82 -6.87 -7.59
C GLY A 193 -4.46 -7.49 -7.82
N MET A 194 -4.35 -8.22 -8.92
CA MET A 194 -3.11 -8.83 -9.39
C MET A 194 -3.10 -8.93 -10.91
N MET A 195 -1.95 -8.66 -11.49
CA MET A 195 -1.72 -8.95 -12.89
C MET A 195 -0.30 -9.48 -13.14
N GLN A 196 -0.15 -10.16 -14.28
CA GLN A 196 1.14 -10.61 -14.78
C GLN A 196 1.99 -9.40 -15.20
N ILE A 197 3.26 -9.37 -14.78
CA ILE A 197 4.23 -8.39 -15.30
C ILE A 197 4.34 -8.57 -16.82
N GLN A 198 4.07 -7.50 -17.57
CA GLN A 198 4.11 -7.51 -19.02
C GLN A 198 5.50 -7.14 -19.55
N PRO A 199 5.92 -7.68 -20.70
CA PRO A 199 7.25 -7.38 -21.29
C PRO A 199 7.51 -5.88 -21.52
N ASN A 200 6.48 -5.09 -21.77
CA ASN A 200 6.58 -3.64 -21.99
C ASN A 200 6.72 -2.82 -20.70
N MET A 201 6.58 -3.43 -19.53
CA MET A 201 6.79 -2.75 -18.23
C MET A 201 8.27 -2.61 -17.88
N GLY A 202 9.16 -3.23 -18.65
CA GLY A 202 10.59 -3.29 -18.34
C GLY A 202 10.92 -4.28 -17.23
N PRO A 203 12.21 -4.42 -16.90
CA PRO A 203 12.65 -5.33 -15.85
C PRO A 203 12.26 -4.80 -14.48
N MET A 204 11.39 -5.53 -13.77
CA MET A 204 10.98 -5.22 -12.41
C MET A 204 10.77 -6.51 -11.62
N PRO A 205 11.07 -6.52 -10.32
CA PRO A 205 10.69 -7.63 -9.46
C PRO A 205 9.19 -7.62 -9.16
N PRO A 206 8.61 -8.77 -8.77
CA PRO A 206 7.27 -8.80 -8.19
C PRO A 206 7.14 -7.82 -7.03
N ASN A 207 6.03 -7.08 -7.00
CA ASN A 207 5.81 -6.06 -5.99
C ASN A 207 4.32 -5.75 -5.78
N TRP A 208 3.99 -5.28 -4.58
CA TRP A 208 2.70 -4.70 -4.27
C TRP A 208 2.75 -3.18 -4.47
N GLY A 209 2.01 -2.67 -5.44
CA GLY A 209 1.81 -1.24 -5.66
C GLY A 209 0.61 -0.71 -4.89
N ILE A 210 0.70 0.56 -4.48
CA ILE A 210 -0.41 1.27 -3.83
C ILE A 210 -1.06 2.24 -4.81
N TYR A 211 -2.37 2.43 -4.69
CA TYR A 211 -3.13 3.44 -5.43
C TYR A 211 -3.76 4.42 -4.47
N ILE A 212 -3.54 5.70 -4.71
CA ILE A 212 -4.19 6.80 -4.00
C ILE A 212 -5.30 7.36 -4.89
N ALA A 213 -6.51 7.45 -4.36
CA ALA A 213 -7.63 8.03 -5.07
C ALA A 213 -7.43 9.54 -5.27
N VAL A 214 -7.74 10.05 -6.46
CA VAL A 214 -7.67 11.47 -6.80
C VAL A 214 -8.92 11.89 -7.57
N ASP A 215 -9.27 13.15 -7.52
CA ASP A 215 -10.38 13.74 -8.26
C ASP A 215 -10.00 14.20 -9.67
N ASP A 216 -8.70 14.45 -9.90
CA ASP A 216 -8.13 14.83 -11.19
C ASP A 216 -6.78 14.15 -11.39
N CYS A 217 -6.75 13.08 -12.21
CA CYS A 217 -5.54 12.32 -12.48
C CYS A 217 -4.49 13.16 -13.23
N ASP A 218 -4.90 13.88 -14.28
CA ASP A 218 -4.01 14.69 -15.11
C ASP A 218 -3.41 15.85 -14.32
N GLY A 219 -4.23 16.58 -13.57
CA GLY A 219 -3.79 17.66 -12.68
C GLY A 219 -2.87 17.16 -11.58
N THR A 220 -3.15 15.98 -10.99
CA THR A 220 -2.28 15.37 -9.99
C THR A 220 -0.92 15.01 -10.55
N VAL A 221 -0.86 14.43 -11.77
CA VAL A 221 0.41 14.11 -12.45
C VAL A 221 1.20 15.36 -12.77
N ALA A 222 0.55 16.41 -13.28
CA ALA A 222 1.20 17.70 -13.54
C ALA A 222 1.80 18.30 -12.27
N LYS A 223 1.05 18.29 -11.17
CA LYS A 223 1.50 18.75 -9.86
C LYS A 223 2.67 17.91 -9.33
N ALA A 224 2.56 16.57 -9.35
CA ALA A 224 3.63 15.68 -8.92
C ALA A 224 4.92 15.92 -9.70
N THR A 225 4.83 16.08 -11.03
CA THR A 225 5.98 16.39 -11.90
C THR A 225 6.61 17.73 -11.54
N SER A 226 5.82 18.76 -11.26
CA SER A 226 6.33 20.06 -10.80
C SER A 226 7.04 19.99 -9.44
N LEU A 227 6.71 19.00 -8.62
CA LEU A 227 7.35 18.69 -7.33
C LEU A 227 8.55 17.73 -7.47
N GLY A 228 8.94 17.34 -8.69
CA GLY A 228 10.10 16.53 -8.96
C GLY A 228 9.83 15.02 -9.16
N ALA A 229 8.58 14.59 -9.23
CA ALA A 229 8.24 13.21 -9.55
C ALA A 229 8.57 12.85 -11.00
N ARG A 230 8.85 11.57 -11.23
CA ARG A 230 8.95 10.99 -12.57
C ARG A 230 7.65 10.25 -12.91
N THR A 231 7.20 10.40 -14.14
CA THR A 231 6.03 9.68 -14.68
C THR A 231 6.52 8.45 -15.44
N TYR A 232 6.13 7.25 -14.98
CA TYR A 232 6.40 5.98 -15.67
C TYR A 232 5.27 5.62 -16.63
N VAL A 233 4.01 5.78 -16.19
CA VAL A 233 2.83 5.64 -17.03
C VAL A 233 2.05 6.94 -16.97
N PRO A 234 1.88 7.64 -18.11
CA PRO A 234 1.08 8.88 -18.14
C PRO A 234 -0.38 8.58 -17.86
N PRO A 235 -1.21 9.61 -17.57
CA PRO A 235 -2.63 9.42 -17.36
C PRO A 235 -3.28 8.59 -18.47
N THR A 236 -3.77 7.42 -18.11
CA THR A 236 -4.28 6.39 -19.03
C THR A 236 -5.64 5.89 -18.53
N ASP A 237 -6.60 5.75 -19.44
CA ASP A 237 -7.92 5.27 -19.11
C ASP A 237 -7.96 3.74 -19.00
N ILE A 238 -8.55 3.24 -17.90
CA ILE A 238 -8.95 1.85 -17.75
C ILE A 238 -10.47 1.81 -18.00
N PRO A 239 -10.92 1.15 -19.08
CA PRO A 239 -12.34 1.10 -19.43
C PRO A 239 -13.20 0.63 -18.24
N ASN A 240 -14.27 1.35 -17.95
CA ASN A 240 -15.22 1.12 -16.87
C ASN A 240 -14.65 1.24 -15.42
N VAL A 241 -13.36 1.50 -15.24
CA VAL A 241 -12.74 1.63 -13.91
C VAL A 241 -12.39 3.08 -13.59
N GLY A 242 -11.59 3.72 -14.44
CA GLY A 242 -11.14 5.08 -14.18
C GLY A 242 -9.93 5.49 -14.99
N ARG A 243 -9.26 6.55 -14.55
CA ARG A 243 -8.05 7.09 -15.18
C ARG A 243 -6.92 7.08 -14.17
N PHE A 244 -5.82 6.38 -14.48
CA PHE A 244 -4.69 6.17 -13.58
C PHE A 244 -3.37 6.64 -14.17
N ALA A 245 -2.39 6.79 -13.30
CA ALA A 245 -1.00 7.03 -13.68
C ALA A 245 -0.06 6.33 -12.70
N VAL A 246 1.15 6.00 -13.16
CA VAL A 246 2.23 5.44 -12.35
C VAL A 246 3.35 6.46 -12.24
N LEU A 247 3.69 6.82 -11.02
CA LEU A 247 4.65 7.87 -10.67
C LEU A 247 5.76 7.29 -9.78
N ALA A 248 6.93 7.91 -9.81
CA ALA A 248 7.93 7.78 -8.76
C ALA A 248 8.17 9.12 -8.11
N ASP A 249 8.22 9.16 -6.78
CA ASP A 249 8.57 10.36 -6.03
C ASP A 249 10.04 10.77 -6.29
N PRO A 250 10.51 11.94 -5.81
CA PRO A 250 11.89 12.40 -6.03
C PRO A 250 12.97 11.45 -5.50
N GLN A 251 12.65 10.59 -4.53
CA GLN A 251 13.56 9.58 -3.97
C GLN A 251 13.46 8.21 -4.66
N GLY A 252 12.50 8.05 -5.59
CA GLY A 252 12.32 6.86 -6.41
C GLY A 252 11.26 5.87 -5.92
N ALA A 253 10.48 6.19 -4.88
CA ALA A 253 9.36 5.36 -4.46
C ALA A 253 8.22 5.42 -5.48
N VAL A 254 7.82 4.25 -5.99
CA VAL A 254 6.72 4.14 -6.95
C VAL A 254 5.38 4.13 -6.22
N PHE A 255 4.45 4.90 -6.73
CA PHE A 255 3.05 4.93 -6.30
C PHE A 255 2.14 5.21 -7.49
N ASN A 256 0.88 4.83 -7.36
CA ASN A 256 -0.11 5.05 -8.40
C ASN A 256 -1.16 6.05 -7.90
N VAL A 257 -1.69 6.82 -8.82
CA VAL A 257 -2.88 7.66 -8.58
C VAL A 257 -3.99 7.21 -9.51
N ILE A 258 -5.23 7.27 -9.04
CA ILE A 258 -6.38 6.89 -9.84
C ILE A 258 -7.58 7.77 -9.53
N LYS A 259 -8.22 8.29 -10.59
CA LYS A 259 -9.56 8.84 -10.56
C LYS A 259 -10.53 7.74 -10.93
N LEU A 260 -11.27 7.22 -9.97
CA LEU A 260 -12.29 6.20 -10.20
C LEU A 260 -13.54 6.80 -10.86
N ASN A 261 -14.17 6.04 -11.74
CA ASN A 261 -15.50 6.38 -12.27
C ASN A 261 -16.55 6.22 -11.18
N LEU A 262 -17.50 7.14 -11.08
CA LEU A 262 -18.52 7.19 -10.02
C LEU A 262 -19.47 5.98 -9.93
N GLN A 263 -19.29 4.95 -10.78
CA GLN A 263 -20.17 3.79 -10.87
C GLN A 263 -19.71 2.54 -10.09
N HIS A 264 -18.60 2.61 -9.34
CA HIS A 264 -18.05 1.44 -8.62
C HIS A 264 -18.07 1.59 -7.08
N HIS A 265 -19.06 2.27 -6.53
CA HIS A 265 -19.39 2.20 -5.11
C HIS A 265 -20.69 1.40 -4.94
N GLY A 266 -20.56 0.08 -5.00
CA GLY A 266 -21.62 -0.86 -4.70
C GLY A 266 -21.05 -2.05 -3.95
#